data_cb069856254a19dcca7cee781cee42cb
#
_entry.id   cb069856254a19dcca7cee781cee42cb
#
_cell.length_a   1.000
_cell.length_b   1.000
_cell.length_c   1.000
_cell.angle_alpha   90.00
_cell.angle_beta   90.00
_cell.angle_gamma   90.00
#
_symmetry.space_group_name_H-M   'P 1'
#
loop_
_entity.id
_entity.type
_entity.pdbx_description
1 polymer ?
#
loop_
_entity_poly.entity_id
_entity_poly.type
_entity_poly.pdbx_seq_one_letter_code
_entity_poly.pdbx_strand_id
1 'polypeptide(L)'
;MSDQEGKDVITSLYHEIKKYPNITLFTGSTIEKVSGSLGSFHIELKVKPRYINPRVDKQTVKSVMDECPIEIDDPFNLGLVKRKVIYKNYPEALPDLPVVDAEALKVFPDFVAKYKSVLNLTEEEQIISLMAGSVLVTTGYDDYLPKEGEFGYKTLENVITLPELNRLMELNPNKLVYGGKEIKSIAFIYCVGSRQSKGENRFCSRQCCTSAIYTSLQLKKKYKDIQAYHIYRDIRTYGKQEVLYEQSSKQGDLYFKYEEKEMPVIEREGKSLIVKIKDYLTARKQLEIETDMVVLVTGMMPRKDALQISELFKIPVGSDRFFNEIHPKLKPVETVIKGVYIAGACQGPKNITESVQSSLAATSKIIALLKKGSFSADPIIARIDMDACSWCGKCAEVCDYSALKMIEMNGKMVAGVNKAMCAGCGICAPVCPENAIEIAQYTDKEIEAMIDGFLAKLEINEKEGGSDSTPKESAIRMEEYPQVWKEILAVMKDGKYTIPQIAENSKLNSELVTYHLMTMNKYGIVVPDGMDDKEMYYYYKENEDSH
;
A
#
# COMPACT_ATOMS: atom_id res chain seq x y z
N MET A 1 -19.23 -1.05 13.34
CA MET A 1 -18.75 -0.33 14.53
C MET A 1 -19.30 1.09 14.41
N SER A 2 -20.04 1.58 15.38
CA SER A 2 -20.51 2.97 15.40
C SER A 2 -19.30 3.89 15.65
N ASP A 3 -19.41 5.19 15.34
CA ASP A 3 -18.32 6.15 15.60
C ASP A 3 -17.97 6.21 17.08
N GLN A 4 -18.98 6.09 17.96
CA GLN A 4 -18.78 6.02 19.40
C GLN A 4 -17.99 4.77 19.80
N GLU A 5 -18.36 3.59 19.27
CA GLU A 5 -17.60 2.34 19.52
C GLU A 5 -16.15 2.43 19.03
N GLY A 6 -15.89 3.12 17.91
CA GLY A 6 -14.54 3.35 17.40
C GLY A 6 -13.70 4.22 18.34
N LYS A 7 -14.25 5.32 18.82
CA LYS A 7 -13.61 6.20 19.82
C LYS A 7 -13.35 5.46 21.13
N ASP A 8 -14.31 4.71 21.62
CA ASP A 8 -14.20 3.93 22.86
C ASP A 8 -13.10 2.88 22.79
N VAL A 9 -12.97 2.19 21.66
CA VAL A 9 -11.90 1.21 21.41
C VAL A 9 -10.52 1.89 21.46
N ILE A 10 -10.34 3.00 20.76
CA ILE A 10 -9.07 3.74 20.73
C ILE A 10 -8.73 4.25 22.13
N THR A 11 -9.68 4.86 22.83
CA THR A 11 -9.51 5.35 24.20
C THR A 11 -9.13 4.23 25.15
N SER A 12 -9.79 3.08 25.04
CA SER A 12 -9.47 1.88 25.83
C SER A 12 -8.05 1.38 25.56
N LEU A 13 -7.63 1.29 24.30
CA LEU A 13 -6.26 0.91 23.94
C LEU A 13 -5.22 1.88 24.49
N TYR A 14 -5.48 3.19 24.47
CA TYR A 14 -4.58 4.18 25.07
C TYR A 14 -4.47 4.02 26.59
N HIS A 15 -5.57 3.73 27.27
CA HIS A 15 -5.54 3.45 28.70
C HIS A 15 -4.75 2.17 29.02
N GLU A 16 -4.89 1.13 28.17
CA GLU A 16 -4.09 -0.08 28.32
C GLU A 16 -2.59 0.19 28.14
N ILE A 17 -2.18 0.87 27.06
CA ILE A 17 -0.76 1.20 26.80
C ILE A 17 -0.12 1.87 28.01
N LYS A 18 -0.82 2.81 28.68
CA LYS A 18 -0.31 3.53 29.86
C LYS A 18 -0.05 2.62 31.07
N LYS A 19 -0.67 1.45 31.16
CA LYS A 19 -0.46 0.50 32.26
C LYS A 19 0.87 -0.27 32.14
N TYR A 20 1.50 -0.26 30.97
CA TYR A 20 2.72 -1.01 30.70
C TYR A 20 3.94 -0.12 30.70
N PRO A 21 4.78 -0.14 31.76
CA PRO A 21 5.95 0.72 31.89
C PRO A 21 7.07 0.42 30.87
N ASN A 22 7.01 -0.76 30.25
CA ASN A 22 7.92 -1.20 29.19
C ASN A 22 7.54 -0.69 27.80
N ILE A 23 6.45 0.08 27.65
CA ILE A 23 6.07 0.73 26.41
C ILE A 23 6.51 2.20 26.44
N THR A 24 7.39 2.57 25.53
CA THR A 24 7.83 3.96 25.34
C THR A 24 7.24 4.54 24.07
N LEU A 25 6.65 5.73 24.15
CA LEU A 25 6.07 6.45 23.04
C LEU A 25 6.94 7.66 22.66
N PHE A 26 7.39 7.71 21.42
CA PHE A 26 8.09 8.84 20.83
C PHE A 26 7.15 9.50 19.80
N THR A 27 6.52 10.59 20.20
CA THR A 27 5.59 11.34 19.33
C THR A 27 6.27 12.58 18.76
N GLY A 28 5.80 13.05 17.58
CA GLY A 28 6.49 14.13 16.86
C GLY A 28 7.87 13.71 16.35
N SER A 29 8.04 12.41 16.06
CA SER A 29 9.33 11.83 15.72
C SER A 29 9.36 11.34 14.27
N THR A 30 10.54 11.41 13.68
CA THR A 30 10.85 10.83 12.35
C THR A 30 12.03 9.87 12.48
N ILE A 31 12.04 8.84 11.64
CA ILE A 31 13.17 7.91 11.56
C ILE A 31 14.17 8.51 10.57
N GLU A 32 15.40 8.76 11.02
CA GLU A 32 16.47 9.34 10.19
C GLU A 32 17.35 8.24 9.59
N LYS A 33 17.60 7.17 10.36
CA LYS A 33 18.52 6.12 9.93
C LYS A 33 18.14 4.78 10.52
N VAL A 34 18.33 3.73 9.72
CA VAL A 34 18.17 2.33 10.12
C VAL A 34 19.39 1.55 9.65
N SER A 35 19.92 0.71 10.51
CA SER A 35 21.02 -0.21 10.18
C SER A 35 20.90 -1.48 11.02
N GLY A 36 21.76 -2.48 10.74
CA GLY A 36 21.72 -3.74 11.44
C GLY A 36 20.77 -4.75 10.80
N SER A 37 20.36 -5.75 11.57
CA SER A 37 19.56 -6.88 11.09
C SER A 37 18.69 -7.45 12.21
N LEU A 38 17.91 -8.47 11.91
CA LEU A 38 17.12 -9.22 12.88
C LEU A 38 17.88 -9.47 14.18
N GLY A 39 17.26 -9.10 15.31
CA GLY A 39 17.84 -9.18 16.65
C GLY A 39 18.66 -7.95 17.05
N SER A 40 19.09 -7.11 16.12
CA SER A 40 19.99 -5.98 16.38
C SER A 40 19.83 -4.85 15.35
N PHE A 41 18.59 -4.38 15.18
CA PHE A 41 18.34 -3.16 14.41
C PHE A 41 18.75 -1.93 15.22
N HIS A 42 19.55 -1.05 14.65
CA HIS A 42 19.89 0.25 15.19
C HIS A 42 19.08 1.30 14.45
N ILE A 43 18.27 2.05 15.21
CA ILE A 43 17.32 3.03 14.69
C ILE A 43 17.62 4.38 15.31
N GLU A 44 17.87 5.39 14.49
CA GLU A 44 18.02 6.77 14.93
C GLU A 44 16.70 7.52 14.71
N LEU A 45 16.13 8.01 15.80
CA LEU A 45 14.92 8.81 15.81
C LEU A 45 15.28 10.28 16.04
N LYS A 46 14.75 11.15 15.20
CA LYS A 46 14.73 12.59 15.40
C LYS A 46 13.41 12.98 16.05
N VAL A 47 13.46 13.49 17.26
CA VAL A 47 12.30 13.87 18.07
C VAL A 47 12.20 15.39 18.10
N LYS A 48 11.09 15.92 17.60
CA LYS A 48 10.81 17.36 17.64
C LYS A 48 10.40 17.81 19.03
N PRO A 49 10.90 18.97 19.51
CA PRO A 49 10.49 19.51 20.78
C PRO A 49 9.00 19.91 20.77
N ARG A 50 8.39 19.86 21.94
CA ARG A 50 7.02 20.33 22.11
C ARG A 50 6.96 21.81 22.49
N TYR A 51 8.11 22.37 22.89
CA TYR A 51 8.28 23.73 23.37
C TYR A 51 7.43 24.07 24.59
N ILE A 52 7.00 23.04 25.33
CA ILE A 52 6.26 23.17 26.59
C ILE A 52 7.02 22.46 27.72
N ASN A 53 7.21 23.14 28.83
CA ASN A 53 7.80 22.56 30.01
C ASN A 53 6.88 21.46 30.60
N PRO A 54 7.28 20.18 30.59
CA PRO A 54 6.44 19.06 31.02
C PRO A 54 6.18 19.06 32.56
N ARG A 55 6.88 19.88 33.31
CA ARG A 55 6.76 19.98 34.78
C ARG A 55 5.69 20.98 35.24
N VAL A 56 5.14 21.77 34.31
CA VAL A 56 4.08 22.73 34.61
C VAL A 56 2.74 22.01 34.72
N ASP A 57 1.94 22.43 35.70
CA ASP A 57 0.62 21.85 35.90
C ASP A 57 -0.32 22.13 34.72
N LYS A 58 -1.26 21.22 34.50
CA LYS A 58 -2.16 21.27 33.35
C LYS A 58 -3.09 22.50 33.32
N GLN A 59 -3.43 23.04 34.47
CA GLN A 59 -4.32 24.18 34.55
C GLN A 59 -3.60 25.44 34.08
N THR A 60 -2.36 25.64 34.48
CA THR A 60 -1.48 26.74 34.02
C THR A 60 -1.27 26.62 32.50
N VAL A 61 -0.96 25.41 31.98
CA VAL A 61 -0.81 25.19 30.54
C VAL A 61 -2.11 25.53 29.78
N LYS A 62 -3.26 25.13 30.31
CA LYS A 62 -4.56 25.46 29.71
C LYS A 62 -4.80 26.98 29.67
N SER A 63 -4.50 27.71 30.76
CA SER A 63 -4.63 29.18 30.79
C SER A 63 -3.77 29.83 29.70
N VAL A 64 -2.54 29.35 29.50
CA VAL A 64 -1.65 29.84 28.43
C VAL A 64 -2.21 29.56 27.05
N MET A 65 -2.81 28.38 26.83
CA MET A 65 -3.48 28.05 25.58
C MET A 65 -4.67 29.00 25.32
N ASP A 66 -5.51 29.23 26.31
CA ASP A 66 -6.71 30.07 26.20
C ASP A 66 -6.33 31.54 25.95
N GLU A 67 -5.28 32.05 26.56
CA GLU A 67 -4.77 33.40 26.36
C GLU A 67 -3.96 33.60 25.06
N CYS A 68 -3.60 32.54 24.36
CA CYS A 68 -2.81 32.64 23.14
C CYS A 68 -3.55 33.47 22.07
N PRO A 69 -2.92 34.57 21.58
CA PRO A 69 -3.61 35.50 20.67
C PRO A 69 -3.72 35.01 19.22
N ILE A 70 -2.95 33.98 18.88
CA ILE A 70 -2.82 33.54 17.46
C ILE A 70 -3.70 32.35 17.19
N GLU A 71 -4.44 32.44 16.11
CA GLU A 71 -5.23 31.34 15.55
C GLU A 71 -4.82 31.05 14.11
N ILE A 72 -4.69 29.79 13.78
CA ILE A 72 -4.40 29.27 12.45
C ILE A 72 -5.48 28.27 12.03
N ASP A 73 -5.52 27.93 10.76
CA ASP A 73 -6.39 26.85 10.29
C ASP A 73 -6.03 25.54 11.00
N ASP A 74 -7.03 24.81 11.45
CA ASP A 74 -6.82 23.55 12.16
C ASP A 74 -6.65 22.38 11.17
N PRO A 75 -5.43 21.84 10.98
CA PRO A 75 -5.21 20.72 10.06
C PRO A 75 -5.92 19.44 10.49
N PHE A 76 -6.13 19.22 11.80
CA PHE A 76 -6.87 18.07 12.29
C PHE A 76 -8.35 18.14 11.89
N ASN A 77 -8.92 19.33 11.89
CA ASN A 77 -10.26 19.60 11.40
C ASN A 77 -10.31 19.99 9.91
N LEU A 78 -9.25 19.66 9.15
CA LEU A 78 -9.14 19.88 7.70
C LEU A 78 -9.36 21.35 7.27
N GLY A 79 -9.00 22.30 8.12
CA GLY A 79 -9.17 23.73 7.88
C GLY A 79 -10.62 24.26 8.07
N LEU A 80 -11.57 23.41 8.50
CA LEU A 80 -12.96 23.81 8.71
C LEU A 80 -13.16 24.77 9.89
N VAL A 81 -12.22 24.80 10.82
CA VAL A 81 -12.20 25.69 11.99
C VAL A 81 -10.79 26.20 12.24
N LYS A 82 -10.69 27.27 13.03
CA LYS A 82 -9.42 27.78 13.53
C LYS A 82 -9.03 27.08 14.84
N ARG A 83 -7.74 27.00 15.12
CA ARG A 83 -7.19 26.58 16.41
C ARG A 83 -6.08 27.53 16.86
N LYS A 84 -5.83 27.55 18.18
CA LYS A 84 -4.67 28.25 18.73
C LYS A 84 -3.35 27.58 18.25
N VAL A 85 -2.25 28.33 18.24
CA VAL A 85 -0.91 27.80 17.92
C VAL A 85 -0.26 27.03 19.09
N ILE A 86 -0.88 27.07 20.27
CA ILE A 86 -0.61 26.17 21.39
C ILE A 86 -1.81 25.24 21.51
N TYR A 87 -1.66 23.97 21.17
CA TYR A 87 -2.80 23.12 20.93
C TYR A 87 -2.55 21.64 21.27
N LYS A 88 -3.64 20.91 21.47
CA LYS A 88 -3.70 19.45 21.34
C LYS A 88 -4.47 19.12 20.07
N ASN A 89 -4.00 18.18 19.28
CA ASN A 89 -4.67 17.81 18.04
C ASN A 89 -6.10 17.27 18.31
N TYR A 90 -6.27 16.51 19.39
CA TYR A 90 -7.55 15.96 19.85
C TYR A 90 -7.46 15.67 21.36
N PRO A 91 -8.58 15.57 22.08
CA PRO A 91 -8.60 15.46 23.55
C PRO A 91 -7.77 14.29 24.09
N GLU A 92 -7.79 13.15 23.41
CA GLU A 92 -7.14 11.90 23.82
C GLU A 92 -5.68 11.79 23.34
N ALA A 93 -5.12 12.83 22.73
CA ALA A 93 -3.73 12.83 22.22
C ALA A 93 -2.71 12.47 23.31
N LEU A 94 -1.74 11.61 22.94
CA LEU A 94 -0.65 11.17 23.82
C LEU A 94 0.70 11.78 23.40
N PRO A 95 1.56 12.12 24.37
CA PRO A 95 1.25 12.30 25.79
C PRO A 95 0.21 13.42 25.98
N ASP A 96 -0.45 13.46 27.14
CA ASP A 96 -1.47 14.47 27.48
C ASP A 96 -0.81 15.86 27.74
N LEU A 97 -0.11 16.35 26.72
CA LEU A 97 0.59 17.63 26.68
C LEU A 97 0.33 18.29 25.32
N PRO A 98 0.11 19.61 25.28
CA PRO A 98 0.00 20.32 24.02
C PRO A 98 1.34 20.40 23.26
N VAL A 99 1.25 20.88 22.06
CA VAL A 99 2.36 21.21 21.16
C VAL A 99 2.27 22.70 20.83
N VAL A 100 3.40 23.32 20.60
CA VAL A 100 3.49 24.73 20.23
C VAL A 100 4.00 24.84 18.79
N ASP A 101 3.32 25.63 17.97
CA ASP A 101 3.89 26.12 16.73
C ASP A 101 4.85 27.27 17.06
N ALA A 102 6.12 26.92 17.24
CA ALA A 102 7.15 27.87 17.68
C ALA A 102 7.38 28.97 16.65
N GLU A 103 7.29 28.67 15.36
CA GLU A 103 7.49 29.67 14.30
C GLU A 103 6.39 30.73 14.34
N ALA A 104 5.14 30.31 14.51
CA ALA A 104 4.02 31.22 14.63
C ALA A 104 4.11 32.10 15.90
N LEU A 105 4.69 31.59 16.99
CA LEU A 105 4.86 32.38 18.24
C LEU A 105 6.03 33.36 18.21
N LYS A 106 7.02 33.21 17.35
CA LYS A 106 8.18 34.15 17.28
C LYS A 106 7.79 35.60 17.03
N VAL A 107 6.65 35.84 16.39
CA VAL A 107 6.15 37.19 16.11
C VAL A 107 5.50 37.88 17.33
N PHE A 108 5.36 37.16 18.48
CA PHE A 108 4.77 37.66 19.73
C PHE A 108 5.73 37.49 20.90
N PRO A 109 6.87 38.20 20.91
CA PRO A 109 7.92 38.04 21.94
C PRO A 109 7.43 38.36 23.34
N ASP A 110 6.53 39.33 23.50
CA ASP A 110 5.98 39.72 24.81
C ASP A 110 5.13 38.60 25.44
N PHE A 111 4.35 37.89 24.60
CA PHE A 111 3.60 36.72 25.06
C PHE A 111 4.54 35.59 25.48
N VAL A 112 5.58 35.32 24.71
CA VAL A 112 6.59 34.31 25.03
C VAL A 112 7.33 34.69 26.32
N ALA A 113 7.71 35.94 26.48
CA ALA A 113 8.38 36.43 27.69
C ALA A 113 7.49 36.33 28.95
N LYS A 114 6.20 36.67 28.83
CA LYS A 114 5.20 36.50 29.89
C LYS A 114 5.12 35.07 30.40
N TYR A 115 5.20 34.09 29.50
CA TYR A 115 5.00 32.67 29.80
C TYR A 115 6.28 31.82 29.68
N LYS A 116 7.46 32.40 29.85
CA LYS A 116 8.76 31.71 29.76
C LYS A 116 8.94 30.53 30.72
N SER A 117 8.16 30.46 31.81
CA SER A 117 8.16 29.31 32.72
C SER A 117 7.43 28.10 32.15
N VAL A 118 6.49 28.35 31.21
CA VAL A 118 5.67 27.32 30.51
C VAL A 118 6.21 27.01 29.12
N LEU A 119 6.65 28.06 28.40
CA LEU A 119 7.12 27.98 27.01
C LEU A 119 8.64 27.98 26.96
N ASN A 120 9.23 27.01 26.28
CA ASN A 120 10.66 26.90 26.01
C ASN A 120 10.95 26.81 24.53
N LEU A 121 10.89 27.93 23.80
CA LEU A 121 11.11 27.97 22.34
C LEU A 121 12.58 27.76 21.94
N THR A 122 13.50 27.62 22.88
CA THR A 122 14.91 27.32 22.63
C THR A 122 15.24 25.82 22.71
N GLU A 123 14.25 25.00 22.99
CA GLU A 123 14.43 23.55 23.00
C GLU A 123 14.79 23.05 21.60
N GLU A 124 15.83 22.23 21.49
CA GLU A 124 16.34 21.72 20.24
C GLU A 124 15.79 20.31 19.93
N GLU A 125 15.85 19.93 18.68
CA GLU A 125 15.53 18.56 18.24
C GLU A 125 16.53 17.57 18.86
N GLN A 126 16.03 16.40 19.27
CA GLN A 126 16.85 15.36 19.89
C GLN A 126 17.00 14.18 18.95
N ILE A 127 18.22 13.64 18.85
CA ILE A 127 18.48 12.37 18.17
C ILE A 127 18.57 11.28 19.26
N ILE A 128 17.68 10.29 19.14
CA ILE A 128 17.61 9.15 20.05
C ILE A 128 17.99 7.90 19.28
N SER A 129 19.00 7.17 19.78
CA SER A 129 19.41 5.88 19.24
C SER A 129 18.73 4.75 19.99
N LEU A 130 18.07 3.86 19.25
CA LEU A 130 17.36 2.70 19.78
C LEU A 130 17.93 1.41 19.19
N MET A 131 17.90 0.35 20.00
CA MET A 131 18.12 -1.02 19.53
C MET A 131 16.80 -1.79 19.57
N ALA A 132 16.47 -2.46 18.46
CA ALA A 132 15.28 -3.26 18.35
C ALA A 132 15.58 -4.66 17.82
N GLY A 133 14.97 -5.68 18.40
CA GLY A 133 15.09 -7.07 17.89
C GLY A 133 14.27 -7.30 16.63
N SER A 134 13.19 -6.57 16.47
CA SER A 134 12.28 -6.64 15.32
C SER A 134 11.56 -5.30 15.14
N VAL A 135 11.06 -5.05 13.93
CA VAL A 135 10.34 -3.83 13.56
C VAL A 135 8.99 -4.19 12.93
N LEU A 136 7.95 -3.50 13.35
CA LEU A 136 6.63 -3.56 12.75
C LEU A 136 6.25 -2.19 12.17
N VAL A 137 6.11 -2.10 10.86
CA VAL A 137 5.73 -0.87 10.16
C VAL A 137 4.21 -0.84 9.95
N THR A 138 3.56 0.19 10.49
CA THR A 138 2.10 0.37 10.44
C THR A 138 1.74 1.83 10.15
N THR A 139 2.39 2.43 9.17
CA THR A 139 2.31 3.86 8.88
C THR A 139 0.94 4.32 8.36
N GLY A 140 0.08 3.39 7.95
CA GLY A 140 -1.27 3.72 7.48
C GLY A 140 -1.30 4.27 6.06
N TYR A 141 -2.20 5.21 5.81
CA TYR A 141 -2.46 5.78 4.48
C TYR A 141 -2.76 7.29 4.60
N ASP A 142 -2.77 7.97 3.46
CA ASP A 142 -3.30 9.33 3.31
C ASP A 142 -4.57 9.28 2.46
N ASP A 143 -5.52 10.20 2.69
CA ASP A 143 -6.65 10.39 1.79
C ASP A 143 -6.18 11.06 0.49
N TYR A 144 -6.79 10.67 -0.64
CA TYR A 144 -6.57 11.38 -1.89
C TYR A 144 -7.04 12.82 -1.77
N LEU A 145 -6.18 13.76 -2.04
CA LEU A 145 -6.53 15.17 -2.12
C LEU A 145 -6.84 15.53 -3.57
N PRO A 146 -8.10 15.86 -3.90
CA PRO A 146 -8.46 16.25 -5.26
C PRO A 146 -7.68 17.49 -5.71
N LYS A 147 -7.37 17.55 -6.99
CA LYS A 147 -6.74 18.74 -7.56
C LYS A 147 -7.73 19.90 -7.58
N GLU A 148 -7.23 21.13 -7.54
CA GLU A 148 -8.06 22.31 -7.73
C GLU A 148 -8.83 22.23 -9.05
N GLY A 149 -10.15 22.42 -8.99
CA GLY A 149 -11.05 22.26 -10.12
C GLY A 149 -11.51 20.84 -10.42
N GLU A 150 -10.89 19.79 -9.84
CA GLU A 150 -11.35 18.41 -10.00
C GLU A 150 -12.76 18.26 -9.40
N PHE A 151 -13.77 18.00 -10.23
CA PHE A 151 -15.18 18.03 -9.85
C PHE A 151 -15.61 19.34 -9.14
N GLY A 152 -14.96 20.47 -9.43
CA GLY A 152 -15.24 21.73 -8.77
C GLY A 152 -14.60 21.92 -7.39
N TYR A 153 -13.75 20.99 -6.94
CA TYR A 153 -13.08 21.10 -5.64
C TYR A 153 -12.25 22.39 -5.56
N LYS A 154 -12.39 23.14 -4.45
CA LYS A 154 -11.79 24.46 -4.19
C LYS A 154 -12.17 25.59 -5.15
N THR A 155 -12.86 25.31 -6.26
CA THR A 155 -13.38 26.33 -7.19
C THR A 155 -14.87 26.62 -6.95
N LEU A 156 -15.61 25.65 -6.40
CA LEU A 156 -17.00 25.77 -5.98
C LEU A 156 -17.08 25.58 -4.45
N GLU A 157 -17.71 26.53 -3.76
CA GLU A 157 -17.70 26.58 -2.29
C GLU A 157 -18.23 25.32 -1.59
N ASN A 158 -19.28 24.69 -2.14
CA ASN A 158 -19.96 23.57 -1.50
C ASN A 158 -19.51 22.21 -2.07
N VAL A 159 -18.30 22.13 -2.65
CA VAL A 159 -17.67 20.87 -3.05
C VAL A 159 -16.58 20.53 -2.06
N ILE A 160 -16.80 19.46 -1.29
CA ILE A 160 -15.90 19.00 -0.23
C ILE A 160 -15.62 17.50 -0.37
N THR A 161 -14.65 17.00 0.35
CA THR A 161 -14.33 15.57 0.41
C THR A 161 -15.15 14.83 1.48
N LEU A 162 -15.21 13.50 1.39
CA LEU A 162 -15.88 12.69 2.40
C LEU A 162 -15.27 12.83 3.82
N PRO A 163 -13.93 12.89 3.99
CA PRO A 163 -13.33 13.22 5.28
C PRO A 163 -13.77 14.59 5.82
N GLU A 164 -13.81 15.63 4.96
CA GLU A 164 -14.30 16.97 5.35
C GLU A 164 -15.76 16.93 5.81
N LEU A 165 -16.63 16.19 5.10
CA LEU A 165 -18.01 16.01 5.53
C LEU A 165 -18.13 15.34 6.89
N ASN A 166 -17.36 14.28 7.15
CA ASN A 166 -17.37 13.59 8.44
C ASN A 166 -16.94 14.53 9.58
N ARG A 167 -15.92 15.36 9.36
CA ARG A 167 -15.54 16.38 10.34
C ARG A 167 -16.62 17.45 10.51
N LEU A 168 -17.20 17.92 9.41
CA LEU A 168 -18.29 18.90 9.44
C LEU A 168 -19.49 18.40 10.26
N MET A 169 -19.85 17.12 10.11
CA MET A 169 -20.90 16.48 10.91
C MET A 169 -20.59 16.48 12.41
N GLU A 170 -19.34 16.27 12.81
CA GLU A 170 -18.94 16.32 14.22
C GLU A 170 -19.01 17.75 14.78
N LEU A 171 -18.57 18.73 13.99
CA LEU A 171 -18.61 20.15 14.36
C LEU A 171 -20.04 20.71 14.43
N ASN A 172 -20.99 20.08 13.75
CA ASN A 172 -22.39 20.51 13.66
C ASN A 172 -23.36 19.46 14.24
N PRO A 173 -23.49 19.34 15.58
CA PRO A 173 -24.28 18.28 16.19
C PRO A 173 -25.80 18.37 15.93
N ASN A 174 -26.35 19.56 15.72
CA ASN A 174 -27.80 19.77 15.64
C ASN A 174 -28.30 19.95 14.21
N LYS A 175 -27.60 20.71 13.39
CA LYS A 175 -27.95 21.02 12.00
C LYS A 175 -26.69 21.04 11.15
N LEU A 176 -26.74 20.46 9.97
CA LEU A 176 -25.62 20.51 9.04
C LEU A 176 -25.59 21.88 8.37
N VAL A 177 -24.62 22.71 8.74
CA VAL A 177 -24.43 24.06 8.19
C VAL A 177 -23.04 24.17 7.56
N TYR A 178 -22.96 24.72 6.37
CA TYR A 178 -21.71 25.00 5.67
C TYR A 178 -21.82 26.33 4.90
N GLY A 179 -20.80 27.18 4.98
CA GLY A 179 -20.83 28.51 4.34
C GLY A 179 -22.04 29.37 4.76
N GLY A 180 -22.55 29.21 5.99
CA GLY A 180 -23.72 29.91 6.50
C GLY A 180 -25.09 29.41 5.99
N LYS A 181 -25.10 28.33 5.18
CA LYS A 181 -26.31 27.70 4.63
C LYS A 181 -26.57 26.35 5.30
N GLU A 182 -27.84 26.08 5.65
CA GLU A 182 -28.25 24.74 6.06
C GLU A 182 -28.28 23.81 4.84
N ILE A 183 -27.66 22.64 4.95
CA ILE A 183 -27.57 21.65 3.88
C ILE A 183 -28.70 20.64 4.02
N LYS A 184 -29.49 20.50 2.95
CA LYS A 184 -30.64 19.58 2.87
C LYS A 184 -30.51 18.50 1.82
N SER A 185 -29.57 18.69 0.88
CA SER A 185 -29.31 17.71 -0.16
C SER A 185 -27.81 17.57 -0.43
N ILE A 186 -27.35 16.33 -0.63
CA ILE A 186 -25.94 15.99 -0.83
C ILE A 186 -25.80 15.01 -1.98
N ALA A 187 -24.92 15.31 -2.93
CA ALA A 187 -24.54 14.40 -3.99
C ALA A 187 -23.12 13.83 -3.74
N PHE A 188 -23.01 12.51 -3.56
CA PHE A 188 -21.75 11.80 -3.38
C PHE A 188 -21.21 11.34 -4.73
N ILE A 189 -20.02 11.81 -5.12
CA ILE A 189 -19.32 11.37 -6.33
C ILE A 189 -18.24 10.36 -5.97
N TYR A 190 -18.39 9.13 -6.48
CA TYR A 190 -17.53 8.01 -6.11
C TYR A 190 -16.28 7.88 -6.97
N CYS A 191 -15.30 7.14 -6.47
CA CYS A 191 -14.05 6.79 -7.14
C CYS A 191 -13.13 7.99 -7.46
N VAL A 192 -13.22 9.08 -6.68
CA VAL A 192 -12.33 10.24 -6.85
C VAL A 192 -10.91 9.86 -6.39
N GLY A 193 -9.93 9.95 -7.31
CA GLY A 193 -8.56 9.51 -7.05
C GLY A 193 -8.37 8.00 -6.91
N SER A 194 -9.29 7.18 -7.47
CA SER A 194 -9.24 5.72 -7.37
C SER A 194 -9.82 5.10 -8.64
N ARG A 195 -9.35 3.89 -9.03
CA ARG A 195 -9.79 3.18 -10.24
C ARG A 195 -9.63 3.99 -11.52
N GLN A 196 -8.58 4.78 -11.61
CA GLN A 196 -8.28 5.56 -12.81
C GLN A 196 -7.83 4.62 -13.95
N SER A 197 -8.27 4.89 -15.18
CA SER A 197 -7.85 4.12 -16.36
C SER A 197 -6.38 4.39 -16.71
N LYS A 198 -5.90 5.60 -16.41
CA LYS A 198 -4.52 6.05 -16.63
C LYS A 198 -3.96 6.66 -15.34
N GLY A 199 -2.62 6.63 -15.19
CA GLY A 199 -1.94 7.17 -14.02
C GLY A 199 -1.68 6.11 -12.94
N GLU A 200 -1.41 6.56 -11.73
CA GLU A 200 -0.91 5.73 -10.63
C GLU A 200 -2.02 5.07 -9.81
N ASN A 201 -3.20 5.70 -9.72
CA ASN A 201 -4.30 5.27 -8.85
C ASN A 201 -5.28 4.33 -9.55
N ARG A 202 -4.75 3.27 -10.19
CA ARG A 202 -5.53 2.30 -10.97
C ARG A 202 -6.30 1.31 -10.10
N PHE A 203 -5.93 1.18 -8.85
CA PHE A 203 -6.53 0.26 -7.87
C PHE A 203 -7.82 0.82 -7.27
N CYS A 204 -8.62 -0.06 -6.67
CA CYS A 204 -9.80 0.29 -5.89
C CYS A 204 -9.44 0.45 -4.41
N SER A 205 -9.88 1.54 -3.79
CA SER A 205 -9.67 1.78 -2.35
C SER A 205 -10.57 0.93 -1.43
N ARG A 206 -11.42 0.06 -1.98
CA ARG A 206 -12.24 -0.96 -1.31
C ARG A 206 -13.20 -0.44 -0.23
N GLN A 207 -12.82 0.59 0.53
CA GLN A 207 -13.58 1.10 1.69
C GLN A 207 -14.44 2.31 1.38
N CYS A 208 -14.13 3.08 0.35
CA CYS A 208 -14.79 4.35 0.05
C CYS A 208 -16.31 4.19 -0.18
N CYS A 209 -16.76 3.12 -0.86
CA CYS A 209 -18.19 2.87 -1.04
C CYS A 209 -18.90 2.63 0.30
N THR A 210 -18.35 1.77 1.14
CA THR A 210 -18.88 1.48 2.47
C THR A 210 -18.90 2.73 3.35
N SER A 211 -17.81 3.51 3.34
CA SER A 211 -17.71 4.73 4.14
C SER A 211 -18.73 5.77 3.72
N ALA A 212 -18.91 6.01 2.41
CA ALA A 212 -19.87 6.98 1.90
C ALA A 212 -21.33 6.57 2.23
N ILE A 213 -21.67 5.30 2.04
CA ILE A 213 -23.02 4.79 2.36
C ILE A 213 -23.27 4.84 3.88
N TYR A 214 -22.28 4.45 4.69
CA TYR A 214 -22.38 4.57 6.14
C TYR A 214 -22.59 6.04 6.58
N THR A 215 -21.81 6.96 6.00
CA THR A 215 -21.96 8.41 6.28
C THR A 215 -23.35 8.89 5.88
N SER A 216 -23.91 8.46 4.73
CA SER A 216 -25.27 8.80 4.33
C SER A 216 -26.32 8.31 5.34
N LEU A 217 -26.18 7.07 5.83
CA LEU A 217 -27.06 6.54 6.88
C LEU A 217 -26.95 7.35 8.18
N GLN A 218 -25.73 7.76 8.58
CA GLN A 218 -25.55 8.61 9.77
C GLN A 218 -26.10 10.02 9.58
N LEU A 219 -25.99 10.60 8.38
CA LEU A 219 -26.61 11.88 8.03
C LEU A 219 -28.11 11.85 8.28
N LYS A 220 -28.81 10.87 7.73
CA LYS A 220 -30.28 10.73 7.91
C LYS A 220 -30.68 10.44 9.35
N LYS A 221 -29.88 9.71 10.10
CA LYS A 221 -30.12 9.47 11.53
C LYS A 221 -29.98 10.76 12.35
N LYS A 222 -28.99 11.61 11.99
CA LYS A 222 -28.65 12.83 12.74
C LYS A 222 -29.47 14.03 12.30
N TYR A 223 -29.74 14.16 11.00
CA TYR A 223 -30.42 15.28 10.37
C TYR A 223 -31.60 14.76 9.52
N LYS A 224 -32.80 14.85 10.02
CA LYS A 224 -33.98 14.10 9.53
C LYS A 224 -34.35 14.30 8.05
N ASP A 225 -34.06 15.49 7.48
CA ASP A 225 -34.61 15.89 6.17
C ASP A 225 -33.52 16.00 5.09
N ILE A 226 -32.42 15.26 5.22
CA ILE A 226 -31.34 15.25 4.21
C ILE A 226 -31.63 14.22 3.12
N GLN A 227 -31.63 14.68 1.86
CA GLN A 227 -31.66 13.82 0.68
C GLN A 227 -30.26 13.52 0.21
N ALA A 228 -29.94 12.24 -0.01
CA ALA A 228 -28.66 11.80 -0.54
C ALA A 228 -28.80 11.22 -1.96
N TYR A 229 -27.85 11.60 -2.82
CA TYR A 229 -27.70 11.12 -4.19
C TYR A 229 -26.31 10.47 -4.32
N HIS A 230 -26.27 9.22 -4.73
CA HIS A 230 -25.02 8.46 -4.91
C HIS A 230 -24.70 8.30 -6.39
N ILE A 231 -23.67 8.97 -6.86
CA ILE A 231 -23.23 8.98 -8.26
C ILE A 231 -21.98 8.09 -8.37
N TYR A 232 -22.16 6.88 -8.86
CA TYR A 232 -21.19 5.81 -8.73
C TYR A 232 -20.85 5.13 -10.07
N ARG A 233 -19.68 4.48 -10.13
CA ARG A 233 -19.27 3.60 -11.23
C ARG A 233 -19.68 2.15 -10.97
N ASP A 234 -19.35 1.64 -9.79
CA ASP A 234 -19.83 0.37 -9.21
C ASP A 234 -19.86 0.49 -7.70
N ILE A 235 -20.91 0.00 -7.07
CA ILE A 235 -20.97 -0.14 -5.61
C ILE A 235 -20.21 -1.40 -5.20
N ARG A 236 -19.22 -1.24 -4.34
CA ARG A 236 -18.36 -2.32 -3.82
C ARG A 236 -18.43 -2.41 -2.30
N THR A 237 -19.63 -2.59 -1.79
CA THR A 237 -19.87 -3.02 -0.41
C THR A 237 -19.88 -4.54 -0.40
N TYR A 238 -18.82 -5.17 0.09
CA TYR A 238 -18.68 -6.62 0.03
C TYR A 238 -18.93 -7.29 1.38
N GLY A 239 -19.36 -8.57 1.33
CA GLY A 239 -19.65 -9.38 2.51
C GLY A 239 -20.78 -8.79 3.34
N LYS A 240 -20.63 -8.76 4.64
CA LYS A 240 -21.65 -8.24 5.57
C LYS A 240 -21.96 -6.74 5.41
N GLN A 241 -21.13 -6.00 4.70
CA GLN A 241 -21.33 -4.55 4.49
C GLN A 241 -22.38 -4.25 3.41
N GLU A 242 -22.78 -5.24 2.61
CA GLU A 242 -23.84 -5.08 1.61
C GLU A 242 -25.19 -4.69 2.24
N VAL A 243 -25.43 -5.09 3.48
CA VAL A 243 -26.61 -4.69 4.25
C VAL A 243 -26.73 -3.16 4.38
N LEU A 244 -25.60 -2.44 4.42
CA LEU A 244 -25.62 -0.97 4.47
C LEU A 244 -26.20 -0.35 3.19
N TYR A 245 -25.87 -0.92 2.04
CA TYR A 245 -26.40 -0.50 0.75
C TYR A 245 -27.92 -0.72 0.67
N GLU A 246 -28.37 -1.90 1.10
CA GLU A 246 -29.80 -2.21 1.19
C GLU A 246 -30.54 -1.23 2.12
N GLN A 247 -29.99 -0.95 3.30
CA GLN A 247 -30.55 0.00 4.26
C GLN A 247 -30.64 1.40 3.70
N SER A 248 -29.58 1.90 3.05
CA SER A 248 -29.52 3.22 2.42
C SER A 248 -30.58 3.35 1.34
N SER A 249 -30.72 2.36 0.46
CA SER A 249 -31.76 2.33 -0.57
C SER A 249 -33.16 2.33 0.02
N LYS A 250 -33.41 1.54 1.09
CA LYS A 250 -34.73 1.52 1.80
C LYS A 250 -35.06 2.84 2.50
N GLN A 251 -34.04 3.61 2.90
CA GLN A 251 -34.20 4.94 3.48
C GLN A 251 -34.41 6.03 2.43
N GLY A 252 -34.46 5.68 1.15
CA GLY A 252 -34.75 6.61 0.05
C GLY A 252 -33.52 7.35 -0.48
N ASP A 253 -32.32 6.83 -0.29
CA ASP A 253 -31.14 7.30 -1.03
C ASP A 253 -31.27 6.91 -2.50
N LEU A 254 -30.89 7.82 -3.41
CA LEU A 254 -30.98 7.60 -4.84
C LEU A 254 -29.61 7.31 -5.45
N TYR A 255 -29.56 6.32 -6.34
CA TYR A 255 -28.34 5.79 -6.91
C TYR A 255 -28.32 5.95 -8.42
N PHE A 256 -27.27 6.62 -8.96
CA PHE A 256 -27.09 6.90 -10.39
C PHE A 256 -25.75 6.37 -10.86
N LYS A 257 -25.76 5.54 -11.90
CA LYS A 257 -24.56 4.90 -12.43
C LYS A 257 -23.98 5.68 -13.60
N TYR A 258 -22.70 6.07 -13.50
CA TYR A 258 -21.95 6.68 -14.60
C TYR A 258 -20.75 5.84 -15.03
N GLU A 259 -20.18 6.11 -16.18
CA GLU A 259 -18.94 5.52 -16.67
C GLU A 259 -17.80 6.54 -16.72
N GLU A 260 -16.55 6.05 -16.61
CA GLU A 260 -15.36 6.90 -16.61
C GLU A 260 -15.20 7.77 -17.86
N LYS A 261 -15.74 7.31 -18.99
CA LYS A 261 -15.71 8.08 -20.25
C LYS A 261 -16.66 9.28 -20.26
N GLU A 262 -17.65 9.29 -19.38
CA GLU A 262 -18.69 10.30 -19.27
C GLU A 262 -18.82 10.75 -17.81
N MET A 263 -17.76 11.43 -17.33
CA MET A 263 -17.66 11.90 -15.95
C MET A 263 -18.77 12.89 -15.60
N PRO A 264 -19.27 12.90 -14.36
CA PRO A 264 -20.17 13.93 -13.87
C PRO A 264 -19.58 15.33 -14.02
N VAL A 265 -20.38 16.27 -14.46
CA VAL A 265 -20.02 17.70 -14.55
C VAL A 265 -20.80 18.47 -13.47
N ILE A 266 -20.09 19.32 -12.73
CA ILE A 266 -20.68 20.12 -11.67
C ILE A 266 -20.63 21.57 -12.07
N GLU A 267 -21.79 22.21 -12.03
CA GLU A 267 -21.94 23.63 -12.33
C GLU A 267 -22.67 24.32 -11.17
N ARG A 268 -22.45 25.64 -11.06
CA ARG A 268 -23.17 26.44 -10.07
C ARG A 268 -24.34 27.14 -10.74
N GLU A 269 -25.53 26.99 -10.18
CA GLU A 269 -26.73 27.75 -10.59
C GLU A 269 -27.31 28.46 -9.38
N GLY A 270 -27.12 29.79 -9.36
CA GLY A 270 -27.53 30.60 -8.23
C GLY A 270 -26.86 30.18 -6.91
N LYS A 271 -27.64 29.65 -5.96
CA LYS A 271 -27.18 29.19 -4.66
C LYS A 271 -27.02 27.67 -4.56
N SER A 272 -27.37 26.94 -5.61
CA SER A 272 -27.35 25.48 -5.66
C SER A 272 -26.22 25.00 -6.60
N LEU A 273 -25.87 23.73 -6.48
CA LEU A 273 -25.00 23.02 -7.41
C LEU A 273 -25.88 22.12 -8.28
N ILE A 274 -25.58 22.09 -9.58
CA ILE A 274 -26.21 21.17 -10.53
C ILE A 274 -25.19 20.12 -10.92
N VAL A 275 -25.49 18.87 -10.65
CA VAL A 275 -24.69 17.74 -11.08
C VAL A 275 -25.32 17.13 -12.33
N LYS A 276 -24.64 17.28 -13.46
CA LYS A 276 -25.04 16.73 -14.76
C LYS A 276 -24.41 15.38 -14.97
N ILE A 277 -25.21 14.36 -15.18
CA ILE A 277 -24.76 12.98 -15.39
C ILE A 277 -25.50 12.33 -16.56
N LYS A 278 -24.88 11.36 -17.21
CA LYS A 278 -25.56 10.39 -18.06
C LYS A 278 -25.70 9.09 -17.28
N ASP A 279 -26.93 8.80 -16.84
CA ASP A 279 -27.18 7.59 -16.07
C ASP A 279 -27.36 6.37 -16.97
N TYR A 280 -26.55 5.36 -16.74
CA TYR A 280 -26.54 4.13 -17.54
C TYR A 280 -27.74 3.23 -17.28
N LEU A 281 -28.42 3.37 -16.15
CA LEU A 281 -29.61 2.57 -15.81
C LEU A 281 -30.86 3.11 -16.48
N THR A 282 -30.88 4.39 -16.87
CA THR A 282 -32.01 5.05 -17.54
C THR A 282 -31.78 5.27 -19.04
N ALA A 283 -31.17 4.31 -19.73
CA ALA A 283 -30.89 4.36 -21.17
C ALA A 283 -30.02 5.58 -21.57
N ARG A 284 -29.05 5.97 -20.74
CA ARG A 284 -28.10 7.07 -20.95
C ARG A 284 -28.76 8.45 -21.09
N LYS A 285 -29.91 8.64 -20.51
CA LYS A 285 -30.50 9.98 -20.45
C LYS A 285 -29.62 10.89 -19.61
N GLN A 286 -29.48 12.13 -20.08
CA GLN A 286 -28.86 13.18 -19.27
C GLN A 286 -29.83 13.55 -18.14
N LEU A 287 -29.32 13.51 -16.91
CA LEU A 287 -30.03 13.93 -15.71
C LEU A 287 -29.29 15.13 -15.12
N GLU A 288 -30.06 16.03 -14.53
CA GLU A 288 -29.57 17.16 -13.77
C GLU A 288 -30.10 17.03 -12.34
N ILE A 289 -29.17 16.97 -11.40
CA ILE A 289 -29.46 16.81 -9.98
C ILE A 289 -29.10 18.10 -9.28
N GLU A 290 -30.12 18.81 -8.80
CA GLU A 290 -29.93 19.97 -7.94
C GLU A 290 -29.57 19.52 -6.52
N THR A 291 -28.51 20.08 -5.96
CA THR A 291 -28.02 19.74 -4.63
C THR A 291 -27.39 20.95 -3.92
N ASP A 292 -27.44 20.95 -2.59
CA ASP A 292 -26.81 21.99 -1.77
C ASP A 292 -25.29 21.77 -1.64
N MET A 293 -24.85 20.50 -1.70
CA MET A 293 -23.45 20.13 -1.49
C MET A 293 -23.08 18.93 -2.36
N VAL A 294 -21.86 18.94 -2.86
CA VAL A 294 -21.23 17.78 -3.51
C VAL A 294 -20.11 17.25 -2.62
N VAL A 295 -20.10 15.94 -2.40
CA VAL A 295 -19.11 15.25 -1.59
C VAL A 295 -18.29 14.29 -2.45
N LEU A 296 -17.01 14.53 -2.54
CA LEU A 296 -16.07 13.71 -3.28
C LEU A 296 -15.64 12.53 -2.42
N VAL A 297 -16.02 11.32 -2.85
CA VAL A 297 -15.69 10.07 -2.16
C VAL A 297 -14.28 9.66 -2.59
N THR A 298 -13.30 10.15 -1.84
CA THR A 298 -11.88 10.04 -2.15
C THR A 298 -11.31 8.65 -1.85
N GLY A 299 -10.26 8.29 -2.57
CA GLY A 299 -9.55 7.02 -2.39
C GLY A 299 -8.51 7.08 -1.28
N MET A 300 -8.06 5.89 -0.84
CA MET A 300 -6.91 5.71 0.05
C MET A 300 -5.63 5.71 -0.77
N MET A 301 -4.65 6.50 -0.35
CA MET A 301 -3.36 6.65 -1.00
C MET A 301 -2.24 6.16 -0.07
N PRO A 302 -1.12 5.69 -0.59
CA PRO A 302 0.07 5.50 0.23
C PRO A 302 0.43 6.81 0.94
N ARG A 303 1.01 6.69 2.12
CA ARG A 303 1.56 7.84 2.84
C ARG A 303 2.60 8.58 2.00
N LYS A 304 2.67 9.90 2.15
CA LYS A 304 3.66 10.74 1.45
C LYS A 304 5.12 10.33 1.76
N ASP A 305 5.36 9.81 2.96
CA ASP A 305 6.66 9.33 3.43
C ASP A 305 6.90 7.84 3.17
N ALA A 306 6.01 7.14 2.46
CA ALA A 306 6.11 5.70 2.22
C ALA A 306 7.43 5.32 1.51
N LEU A 307 7.87 6.09 0.51
CA LEU A 307 9.13 5.82 -0.18
C LEU A 307 10.34 5.97 0.75
N GLN A 308 10.36 7.00 1.60
CA GLN A 308 11.43 7.19 2.59
C GLN A 308 11.50 6.00 3.58
N ILE A 309 10.35 5.54 4.07
CA ILE A 309 10.28 4.36 4.96
C ILE A 309 10.70 3.10 4.20
N SER A 310 10.29 2.95 2.95
CA SER A 310 10.73 1.85 2.06
C SER A 310 12.26 1.79 1.96
N GLU A 311 12.89 2.91 1.69
CA GLU A 311 14.36 3.02 1.59
C GLU A 311 15.07 2.72 2.91
N LEU A 312 14.56 3.23 4.03
CA LEU A 312 15.14 3.02 5.36
C LEU A 312 15.11 1.54 5.77
N PHE A 313 13.98 0.87 5.56
CA PHE A 313 13.78 -0.53 5.96
C PHE A 313 13.96 -1.53 4.82
N LYS A 314 14.30 -1.07 3.61
CA LYS A 314 14.44 -1.92 2.40
C LYS A 314 13.19 -2.75 2.10
N ILE A 315 12.01 -2.14 2.31
CA ILE A 315 10.71 -2.78 2.05
C ILE A 315 10.33 -2.48 0.60
N PRO A 316 10.08 -3.48 -0.26
CA PRO A 316 9.64 -3.23 -1.62
C PRO A 316 8.24 -2.60 -1.64
N VAL A 317 8.02 -1.74 -2.62
CA VAL A 317 6.70 -1.13 -2.90
C VAL A 317 6.13 -1.68 -4.19
N GLY A 318 4.81 -1.83 -4.26
CA GLY A 318 4.10 -2.24 -5.46
C GLY A 318 3.94 -1.11 -6.48
N SER A 319 3.37 -1.44 -7.64
CA SER A 319 2.97 -0.45 -8.65
C SER A 319 1.92 0.54 -8.13
N ASP A 320 1.22 0.19 -7.07
CA ASP A 320 0.27 1.01 -6.31
C ASP A 320 0.95 1.86 -5.23
N ARG A 321 2.29 1.71 -5.06
CA ARG A 321 3.15 2.40 -4.09
C ARG A 321 2.89 2.06 -2.63
N PHE A 322 2.09 1.05 -2.33
CA PHE A 322 1.98 0.47 -0.99
C PHE A 322 3.12 -0.52 -0.73
N PHE A 323 3.40 -0.80 0.55
CA PHE A 323 4.41 -1.79 0.92
C PHE A 323 3.97 -3.20 0.55
N ASN A 324 4.90 -3.98 -0.03
CA ASN A 324 4.64 -5.36 -0.40
C ASN A 324 5.14 -6.33 0.66
N GLU A 325 4.30 -7.29 0.98
CA GLU A 325 4.69 -8.51 1.66
C GLU A 325 5.40 -9.49 0.71
N ILE A 326 6.09 -10.50 1.28
CA ILE A 326 6.76 -11.54 0.47
C ILE A 326 5.74 -12.33 -0.36
N HIS A 327 4.59 -12.69 0.25
CA HIS A 327 3.55 -13.46 -0.43
C HIS A 327 2.20 -13.26 0.25
N PRO A 328 1.15 -12.83 -0.49
CA PRO A 328 -0.13 -12.42 0.10
C PRO A 328 -0.86 -13.54 0.84
N LYS A 329 -0.63 -14.81 0.52
CA LYS A 329 -1.28 -15.96 1.20
C LYS A 329 -0.38 -16.64 2.23
N LEU A 330 0.90 -16.84 1.94
CA LEU A 330 1.80 -17.64 2.76
C LEU A 330 2.58 -16.81 3.78
N LYS A 331 2.91 -15.56 3.43
CA LYS A 331 3.69 -14.64 4.27
C LYS A 331 3.08 -13.22 4.20
N PRO A 332 1.82 -13.05 4.66
CA PRO A 332 1.03 -11.84 4.39
C PRO A 332 1.44 -10.61 5.21
N VAL A 333 2.38 -10.75 6.14
CA VAL A 333 2.86 -9.67 7.01
C VAL A 333 4.39 -9.59 7.08
N GLU A 334 5.08 -10.56 6.48
CA GLU A 334 6.55 -10.60 6.43
C GLU A 334 7.06 -9.82 5.20
N THR A 335 8.16 -9.10 5.38
CA THR A 335 8.92 -8.47 4.29
C THR A 335 10.13 -9.31 3.90
N VAL A 336 10.76 -8.96 2.80
CA VAL A 336 12.03 -9.58 2.35
C VAL A 336 13.15 -9.42 3.39
N ILE A 337 13.07 -8.40 4.24
CA ILE A 337 14.01 -8.19 5.33
C ILE A 337 13.52 -8.95 6.57
N LYS A 338 14.26 -9.98 6.97
CA LYS A 338 13.94 -10.76 8.16
C LYS A 338 13.89 -9.88 9.41
N GLY A 339 12.81 -9.98 10.19
CA GLY A 339 12.58 -9.17 11.37
C GLY A 339 11.88 -7.83 11.12
N VAL A 340 11.64 -7.47 9.87
CA VAL A 340 10.81 -6.33 9.49
C VAL A 340 9.46 -6.84 9.01
N TYR A 341 8.40 -6.37 9.64
CA TYR A 341 7.01 -6.74 9.36
C TYR A 341 6.20 -5.52 8.96
N ILE A 342 5.14 -5.76 8.22
CA ILE A 342 4.19 -4.71 7.80
C ILE A 342 2.76 -5.14 8.16
N ALA A 343 1.92 -4.20 8.57
CA ALA A 343 0.52 -4.48 8.86
C ALA A 343 -0.38 -3.26 8.67
N GLY A 344 -1.66 -3.49 8.46
CA GLY A 344 -2.67 -2.45 8.28
C GLY A 344 -2.65 -1.83 6.89
N ALA A 345 -3.18 -0.60 6.80
CA ALA A 345 -3.41 0.06 5.51
C ALA A 345 -2.12 0.53 4.79
N CYS A 346 -0.95 0.40 5.39
CA CYS A 346 0.32 0.64 4.68
C CYS A 346 0.64 -0.42 3.61
N GLN A 347 0.00 -1.59 3.67
CA GLN A 347 0.10 -2.65 2.65
C GLN A 347 -0.90 -2.49 1.49
N GLY A 348 -1.85 -1.58 1.62
CA GLY A 348 -2.94 -1.37 0.67
C GLY A 348 -4.25 -1.03 1.37
N PRO A 349 -5.29 -0.68 0.61
CA PRO A 349 -6.58 -0.34 1.18
C PRO A 349 -7.17 -1.48 2.03
N LYS A 350 -7.38 -1.21 3.32
CA LYS A 350 -7.93 -2.15 4.32
C LYS A 350 -8.90 -1.42 5.24
N ASN A 351 -9.92 -2.15 5.72
CA ASN A 351 -10.77 -1.66 6.80
C ASN A 351 -10.12 -1.89 8.17
N ILE A 352 -10.77 -1.38 9.22
CA ILE A 352 -10.27 -1.52 10.60
C ILE A 352 -10.13 -2.98 11.00
N THR A 353 -11.11 -3.83 10.68
CA THR A 353 -11.08 -5.26 11.00
C THR A 353 -9.91 -5.97 10.32
N GLU A 354 -9.71 -5.73 9.01
CA GLU A 354 -8.58 -6.27 8.25
C GLU A 354 -7.23 -5.76 8.79
N SER A 355 -7.17 -4.49 9.19
CA SER A 355 -5.97 -3.89 9.79
C SER A 355 -5.64 -4.52 11.13
N VAL A 356 -6.62 -4.75 11.99
CA VAL A 356 -6.44 -5.44 13.29
C VAL A 356 -5.99 -6.88 13.05
N GLN A 357 -6.61 -7.61 12.12
CA GLN A 357 -6.23 -8.98 11.80
C GLN A 357 -4.78 -9.08 11.32
N SER A 358 -4.36 -8.20 10.42
CA SER A 358 -2.96 -8.18 9.95
C SER A 358 -1.99 -7.80 11.06
N SER A 359 -2.37 -6.89 11.97
CA SER A 359 -1.54 -6.52 13.12
C SER A 359 -1.37 -7.67 14.11
N LEU A 360 -2.45 -8.42 14.39
CA LEU A 360 -2.39 -9.62 15.23
C LEU A 360 -1.52 -10.72 14.60
N ALA A 361 -1.63 -10.91 13.28
CA ALA A 361 -0.79 -11.87 12.57
C ALA A 361 0.69 -11.48 12.66
N ALA A 362 1.04 -10.21 12.40
CA ALA A 362 2.40 -9.70 12.51
C ALA A 362 2.95 -9.85 13.93
N THR A 363 2.16 -9.45 14.93
CA THR A 363 2.53 -9.58 16.36
C THR A 363 2.80 -11.03 16.74
N SER A 364 1.95 -11.98 16.31
CA SER A 364 2.15 -13.41 16.57
C SER A 364 3.47 -13.92 15.98
N LYS A 365 3.83 -13.49 14.77
CA LYS A 365 5.09 -13.83 14.11
C LYS A 365 6.29 -13.24 14.86
N ILE A 366 6.21 -11.97 15.26
CA ILE A 366 7.26 -11.29 16.03
C ILE A 366 7.50 -11.98 17.37
N ILE A 367 6.42 -12.28 18.10
CA ILE A 367 6.50 -12.96 19.39
C ILE A 367 7.14 -14.36 19.24
N ALA A 368 6.70 -15.15 18.25
CA ALA A 368 7.27 -16.46 17.98
C ALA A 368 8.77 -16.39 17.68
N LEU A 369 9.17 -15.39 16.88
CA LEU A 369 10.57 -15.16 16.51
C LEU A 369 11.41 -14.77 17.74
N LEU A 370 10.97 -13.77 18.49
CA LEU A 370 11.72 -13.24 19.64
C LEU A 370 11.79 -14.26 20.81
N LYS A 371 10.71 -15.01 21.07
CA LYS A 371 10.71 -16.07 22.10
C LYS A 371 11.64 -17.22 21.77
N LYS A 372 11.79 -17.55 20.48
CA LYS A 372 12.72 -18.61 20.06
C LYS A 372 14.19 -18.20 20.31
N GLY A 373 14.51 -16.91 20.33
CA GLY A 373 15.87 -16.38 20.57
C GLY A 373 16.89 -16.72 19.49
N SER A 374 16.49 -17.48 18.47
CA SER A 374 17.32 -17.88 17.34
C SER A 374 16.47 -17.99 16.07
N PHE A 375 17.06 -17.79 14.92
CA PHE A 375 16.40 -18.03 13.65
C PHE A 375 17.32 -18.84 12.73
N SER A 376 16.73 -19.65 11.86
CA SER A 376 17.48 -20.31 10.78
C SER A 376 17.64 -19.31 9.65
N ALA A 377 18.88 -18.97 9.32
CA ALA A 377 19.17 -18.22 8.11
C ALA A 377 18.71 -19.02 6.89
N ASP A 378 18.29 -18.34 5.84
CA ASP A 378 18.03 -18.99 4.57
C ASP A 378 19.32 -19.65 4.08
N PRO A 379 19.29 -20.88 3.61
CA PRO A 379 20.50 -21.49 3.07
C PRO A 379 20.94 -20.85 1.75
N ILE A 380 20.03 -20.21 1.02
CA ILE A 380 20.30 -19.49 -0.23
C ILE A 380 20.87 -18.13 0.09
N ILE A 381 22.19 -18.03 0.16
CA ILE A 381 22.95 -16.80 0.43
C ILE A 381 24.19 -16.73 -0.47
N ALA A 382 24.73 -15.54 -0.64
CA ALA A 382 26.01 -15.36 -1.28
C ALA A 382 27.13 -16.08 -0.48
N ARG A 383 27.99 -16.81 -1.18
CA ARG A 383 29.23 -17.38 -0.69
C ARG A 383 30.39 -16.67 -1.37
N ILE A 384 31.40 -16.31 -0.59
CA ILE A 384 32.57 -15.63 -1.11
C ILE A 384 33.75 -16.60 -1.08
N ASP A 385 34.39 -16.78 -2.20
CA ASP A 385 35.72 -17.38 -2.25
C ASP A 385 36.73 -16.34 -1.72
N MET A 386 37.22 -16.59 -0.50
CA MET A 386 38.12 -15.67 0.19
C MET A 386 39.51 -15.60 -0.45
N ASP A 387 39.92 -16.66 -1.15
CA ASP A 387 41.22 -16.71 -1.83
C ASP A 387 41.19 -15.91 -3.13
N ALA A 388 40.10 -15.98 -3.88
CA ALA A 388 39.87 -15.22 -5.09
C ALA A 388 39.51 -13.75 -4.84
N CYS A 389 38.85 -13.43 -3.73
CA CYS A 389 38.35 -12.08 -3.46
C CYS A 389 39.46 -11.07 -3.21
N SER A 390 39.48 -9.94 -3.93
CA SER A 390 40.41 -8.82 -3.79
C SER A 390 39.86 -7.58 -3.09
N TRP A 391 38.61 -7.64 -2.59
CA TRP A 391 37.84 -6.52 -2.05
C TRP A 391 37.80 -5.29 -2.97
N CYS A 392 37.29 -5.42 -4.15
CA CYS A 392 37.06 -4.26 -5.04
C CYS A 392 35.82 -3.41 -4.68
N GLY A 393 34.96 -3.86 -3.75
CA GLY A 393 33.80 -3.14 -3.25
C GLY A 393 32.55 -3.23 -4.13
N LYS A 394 32.65 -3.61 -5.41
CA LYS A 394 31.52 -3.61 -6.38
C LYS A 394 30.30 -4.39 -5.91
N CYS A 395 30.50 -5.54 -5.26
CA CYS A 395 29.41 -6.36 -4.74
C CYS A 395 28.65 -5.69 -3.59
N ALA A 396 29.32 -4.85 -2.80
CA ALA A 396 28.69 -4.09 -1.73
C ALA A 396 27.89 -2.89 -2.28
N GLU A 397 28.38 -2.26 -3.35
CA GLU A 397 27.71 -1.12 -4.00
C GLU A 397 26.37 -1.51 -4.62
N VAL A 398 26.28 -2.70 -5.25
CA VAL A 398 25.03 -3.17 -5.89
C VAL A 398 24.09 -3.89 -4.92
N CYS A 399 24.48 -4.10 -3.67
CA CYS A 399 23.68 -4.85 -2.72
C CYS A 399 22.60 -3.97 -2.07
N ASP A 400 21.37 -4.04 -2.56
CA ASP A 400 20.23 -3.33 -2.00
C ASP A 400 19.97 -3.64 -0.51
N TYR A 401 20.40 -4.83 -0.06
CA TYR A 401 20.24 -5.29 1.33
C TYR A 401 21.39 -4.90 2.25
N SER A 402 22.45 -4.26 1.73
CA SER A 402 23.65 -3.92 2.48
C SER A 402 24.25 -5.12 3.23
N ALA A 403 24.10 -6.32 2.65
CA ALA A 403 24.52 -7.59 3.25
C ALA A 403 26.01 -7.87 3.11
N LEU A 404 26.73 -7.12 2.28
CA LEU A 404 28.15 -7.30 1.99
C LEU A 404 28.98 -6.18 2.63
N LYS A 405 30.02 -6.56 3.34
CA LYS A 405 30.93 -5.62 4.03
C LYS A 405 32.38 -6.05 3.83
N MET A 406 33.29 -5.09 3.93
CA MET A 406 34.69 -5.39 4.05
C MET A 406 34.97 -6.03 5.42
N ILE A 407 35.67 -7.15 5.39
CA ILE A 407 36.21 -7.81 6.59
C ILE A 407 37.67 -8.13 6.38
N GLU A 408 38.45 -8.16 7.47
CA GLU A 408 39.80 -8.68 7.46
C GLU A 408 39.79 -10.16 7.81
N MET A 409 40.43 -10.99 6.98
CA MET A 409 40.56 -12.41 7.21
C MET A 409 41.96 -12.86 6.81
N ASN A 410 42.67 -13.44 7.76
CA ASN A 410 44.09 -13.90 7.57
C ASN A 410 45.04 -12.80 7.01
N GLY A 411 44.82 -11.54 7.44
CA GLY A 411 45.63 -10.39 6.97
C GLY A 411 45.28 -9.88 5.58
N LYS A 412 44.22 -10.41 4.94
CA LYS A 412 43.68 -9.98 3.65
C LYS A 412 42.32 -9.34 3.81
N MET A 413 42.10 -8.23 3.12
CA MET A 413 40.77 -7.60 3.07
C MET A 413 39.91 -8.30 2.04
N VAL A 414 38.74 -8.78 2.44
CA VAL A 414 37.81 -9.56 1.61
C VAL A 414 36.36 -9.14 1.87
N ALA A 415 35.44 -9.55 1.02
CA ALA A 415 34.00 -9.36 1.24
C ALA A 415 33.50 -10.37 2.29
N GLY A 416 32.83 -9.87 3.32
CA GLY A 416 32.08 -10.68 4.27
C GLY A 416 30.58 -10.56 4.04
N VAL A 417 29.86 -11.67 4.17
CA VAL A 417 28.40 -11.73 3.98
C VAL A 417 27.71 -11.75 5.34
N ASN A 418 26.83 -10.78 5.60
CA ASN A 418 25.89 -10.87 6.69
C ASN A 418 24.74 -11.80 6.28
N LYS A 419 24.74 -13.03 6.78
CA LYS A 419 23.74 -14.06 6.46
C LYS A 419 22.31 -13.69 6.84
N ALA A 420 22.14 -12.81 7.83
CA ALA A 420 20.82 -12.34 8.27
C ALA A 420 20.22 -11.32 7.31
N MET A 421 21.05 -10.59 6.57
CA MET A 421 20.63 -9.54 5.63
C MET A 421 20.61 -10.06 4.18
N CYS A 422 21.38 -11.09 3.85
CA CYS A 422 21.44 -11.60 2.49
C CYS A 422 20.11 -12.25 2.10
N ALA A 423 19.50 -11.73 1.03
CA ALA A 423 18.25 -12.25 0.47
C ALA A 423 18.47 -13.32 -0.63
N GLY A 424 19.72 -13.68 -0.93
CA GLY A 424 20.05 -14.68 -1.95
C GLY A 424 19.71 -14.25 -3.40
N CYS A 425 19.55 -12.96 -3.65
CA CYS A 425 19.10 -12.44 -4.95
C CYS A 425 20.08 -12.59 -6.11
N GLY A 426 21.37 -12.85 -5.82
CA GLY A 426 22.40 -13.13 -6.81
C GLY A 426 23.02 -11.93 -7.52
N ILE A 427 22.51 -10.70 -7.34
CA ILE A 427 22.97 -9.50 -8.07
C ILE A 427 24.47 -9.20 -7.90
N CYS A 428 25.08 -9.67 -6.79
CA CYS A 428 26.50 -9.47 -6.48
C CYS A 428 27.43 -10.40 -7.29
N ALA A 429 26.93 -11.54 -7.78
CA ALA A 429 27.75 -12.52 -8.50
C ALA A 429 28.23 -11.99 -9.88
N PRO A 430 27.37 -11.49 -10.79
CA PRO A 430 27.78 -11.05 -12.11
C PRO A 430 28.67 -9.78 -12.12
N VAL A 431 28.67 -9.00 -11.02
CA VAL A 431 29.50 -7.78 -10.93
C VAL A 431 30.89 -8.04 -10.33
N CYS A 432 31.17 -9.28 -9.89
CA CYS A 432 32.44 -9.64 -9.31
C CYS A 432 33.49 -9.88 -10.42
N PRO A 433 34.53 -9.06 -10.54
CA PRO A 433 35.54 -9.22 -11.60
C PRO A 433 36.42 -10.48 -11.42
N GLU A 434 36.49 -10.99 -10.19
CA GLU A 434 37.28 -12.17 -9.85
C GLU A 434 36.44 -13.46 -9.83
N ASN A 435 35.16 -13.41 -10.21
CA ASN A 435 34.22 -14.53 -10.09
C ASN A 435 34.23 -15.20 -8.69
N ALA A 436 34.54 -14.41 -7.65
CA ALA A 436 34.67 -14.89 -6.28
C ALA A 436 33.36 -15.04 -5.53
N ILE A 437 32.20 -14.90 -6.19
CA ILE A 437 30.88 -14.92 -5.54
C ILE A 437 29.96 -15.92 -6.23
N GLU A 438 29.51 -16.88 -5.46
CA GLU A 438 28.47 -17.82 -5.85
C GLU A 438 27.25 -17.71 -4.92
N ILE A 439 26.10 -18.21 -5.35
CA ILE A 439 24.93 -18.33 -4.49
C ILE A 439 24.79 -19.77 -4.03
N ALA A 440 24.78 -19.97 -2.72
CA ALA A 440 24.61 -21.30 -2.11
C ALA A 440 23.34 -21.97 -2.64
N GLN A 441 23.40 -23.25 -2.92
CA GLN A 441 22.40 -24.11 -3.58
C GLN A 441 22.19 -23.81 -5.08
N TYR A 442 22.90 -22.83 -5.65
CA TYR A 442 22.90 -22.49 -7.06
C TYR A 442 24.32 -22.22 -7.55
N THR A 443 25.33 -22.87 -6.95
CA THR A 443 26.69 -22.86 -7.47
C THR A 443 26.73 -23.62 -8.79
N ASP A 444 27.72 -23.32 -9.66
CA ASP A 444 27.85 -24.01 -10.95
C ASP A 444 27.91 -25.54 -10.77
N LYS A 445 28.64 -26.01 -9.76
CA LYS A 445 28.70 -27.45 -9.42
C LYS A 445 27.38 -28.05 -8.98
N GLU A 446 26.62 -27.31 -8.19
CA GLU A 446 25.27 -27.76 -7.74
C GLU A 446 24.30 -27.80 -8.91
N ILE A 447 24.34 -26.82 -9.83
CA ILE A 447 23.53 -26.80 -11.05
C ILE A 447 23.94 -27.96 -11.98
N GLU A 448 25.22 -28.19 -12.22
CA GLU A 448 25.73 -29.33 -13.00
C GLU A 448 25.24 -30.66 -12.40
N ALA A 449 25.37 -30.84 -11.07
CA ALA A 449 24.90 -32.05 -10.39
C ALA A 449 23.37 -32.23 -10.49
N MET A 450 22.60 -31.14 -10.49
CA MET A 450 21.13 -31.23 -10.72
C MET A 450 20.81 -31.65 -12.16
N ILE A 451 21.54 -31.14 -13.14
CA ILE A 451 21.41 -31.54 -14.55
C ILE A 451 21.76 -33.01 -14.72
N ASP A 452 22.91 -33.43 -14.18
CA ASP A 452 23.38 -34.84 -14.25
C ASP A 452 22.36 -35.79 -13.56
N GLY A 453 21.85 -35.41 -12.40
CA GLY A 453 20.83 -36.19 -11.69
C GLY A 453 19.50 -36.30 -12.47
N PHE A 454 19.13 -35.24 -13.17
CA PHE A 454 17.96 -35.26 -14.05
C PHE A 454 18.18 -36.16 -15.27
N LEU A 455 19.35 -36.08 -15.92
CA LEU A 455 19.72 -36.91 -17.06
C LEU A 455 19.83 -38.40 -16.67
N ALA A 456 20.45 -38.70 -15.53
CA ALA A 456 20.57 -40.07 -15.04
C ALA A 456 19.18 -40.70 -14.78
N LYS A 457 18.21 -39.89 -14.29
CA LYS A 457 16.83 -40.36 -14.09
C LYS A 457 16.09 -40.64 -15.40
N LEU A 458 16.39 -39.89 -16.46
CA LEU A 458 15.89 -40.17 -17.80
C LEU A 458 16.45 -41.50 -18.37
N GLU A 459 17.75 -41.76 -18.16
CA GLU A 459 18.41 -43.02 -18.59
C GLU A 459 17.87 -44.26 -17.84
N ILE A 460 17.53 -44.13 -16.54
CA ILE A 460 16.94 -45.22 -15.74
C ILE A 460 15.57 -45.58 -16.27
N ASN A 461 14.74 -44.57 -16.63
CA ASN A 461 13.41 -44.82 -17.20
C ASN A 461 13.46 -45.49 -18.62
N GLU A 462 14.57 -45.34 -19.36
CA GLU A 462 14.78 -46.05 -20.62
C GLU A 462 15.21 -47.51 -20.41
N LYS A 463 15.85 -47.86 -19.28
CA LYS A 463 16.36 -49.22 -19.01
C LYS A 463 15.39 -50.12 -18.26
N GLU A 464 14.47 -49.53 -17.46
CA GLU A 464 13.42 -50.28 -16.78
C GLU A 464 12.14 -50.35 -17.64
N GLY A 465 12.12 -51.26 -18.58
CA GLY A 465 10.91 -51.67 -19.33
C GLY A 465 9.87 -52.32 -18.44
N GLY A 466 9.39 -51.63 -17.42
CA GLY A 466 8.34 -52.08 -16.52
C GLY A 466 7.00 -51.45 -16.87
N SER A 467 6.01 -52.28 -17.10
CA SER A 467 4.62 -51.95 -17.34
C SER A 467 4.04 -51.10 -16.20
N ASP A 468 4.05 -49.79 -16.34
CA ASP A 468 3.17 -48.92 -15.59
C ASP A 468 2.53 -47.89 -16.52
N SER A 469 1.22 -47.87 -16.50
CA SER A 469 0.35 -47.13 -17.39
C SER A 469 0.30 -45.62 -17.02
N THR A 470 1.44 -44.95 -17.18
CA THR A 470 1.50 -43.51 -17.32
C THR A 470 1.71 -43.15 -18.79
N PRO A 471 1.05 -42.13 -19.34
CA PRO A 471 1.12 -41.87 -20.78
C PRO A 471 2.57 -41.56 -21.19
N LYS A 472 3.17 -42.46 -22.00
CA LYS A 472 4.50 -42.29 -22.60
C LYS A 472 4.60 -41.14 -23.62
N GLU A 473 3.58 -40.26 -23.67
CA GLU A 473 3.45 -39.26 -24.74
C GLU A 473 3.90 -37.83 -24.37
N SER A 474 4.35 -37.57 -23.15
CA SER A 474 4.66 -36.18 -22.74
C SER A 474 6.13 -35.79 -22.57
N ALA A 475 7.08 -36.67 -22.81
CA ALA A 475 8.50 -36.35 -22.81
C ALA A 475 9.04 -36.18 -24.23
N ILE A 476 8.72 -35.03 -24.85
CA ILE A 476 9.40 -34.65 -26.09
C ILE A 476 10.82 -34.22 -25.70
N ARG A 477 11.81 -34.87 -26.33
CA ARG A 477 13.23 -34.51 -26.15
C ARG A 477 13.47 -33.06 -26.60
N MET A 478 14.30 -32.32 -25.92
CA MET A 478 14.64 -30.93 -26.32
C MET A 478 15.15 -30.86 -27.78
N GLU A 479 15.70 -31.96 -28.30
CA GLU A 479 16.13 -32.08 -29.69
C GLU A 479 14.96 -32.02 -30.69
N GLU A 480 13.72 -32.33 -30.27
CA GLU A 480 12.52 -32.33 -31.12
C GLU A 480 11.82 -30.95 -31.12
N TYR A 481 12.18 -30.02 -30.20
CA TYR A 481 11.56 -28.69 -30.13
C TYR A 481 11.63 -27.90 -31.45
N PRO A 482 12.77 -27.84 -32.14
CA PRO A 482 12.85 -27.13 -33.41
C PRO A 482 11.92 -27.70 -34.48
N GLN A 483 11.67 -29.01 -34.47
CA GLN A 483 10.77 -29.65 -35.41
C GLN A 483 9.30 -29.34 -35.11
N VAL A 484 8.89 -29.47 -33.85
CA VAL A 484 7.53 -29.13 -33.41
C VAL A 484 7.24 -27.64 -33.64
N TRP A 485 8.19 -26.76 -33.37
CA TRP A 485 8.03 -25.33 -33.65
C TRP A 485 7.87 -25.04 -35.12
N LYS A 486 8.62 -25.71 -35.99
CA LYS A 486 8.43 -25.60 -37.46
C LYS A 486 7.04 -26.03 -37.91
N GLU A 487 6.50 -27.10 -37.32
CA GLU A 487 5.15 -27.59 -37.63
C GLU A 487 4.08 -26.61 -37.19
N ILE A 488 4.20 -26.04 -35.98
CA ILE A 488 3.31 -25.00 -35.44
C ILE A 488 3.37 -23.72 -36.29
N LEU A 489 4.57 -23.22 -36.60
CA LEU A 489 4.76 -22.02 -37.42
C LEU A 489 4.29 -22.20 -38.84
N ALA A 490 4.45 -23.41 -39.43
CA ALA A 490 3.96 -23.70 -40.76
C ALA A 490 2.42 -23.56 -40.87
N VAL A 491 1.69 -23.89 -39.79
CA VAL A 491 0.23 -23.69 -39.73
C VAL A 491 -0.10 -22.21 -39.60
N MET A 492 0.72 -21.46 -38.88
CA MET A 492 0.45 -20.04 -38.54
C MET A 492 0.90 -19.04 -39.61
N LYS A 493 1.61 -19.50 -40.65
CA LYS A 493 2.26 -18.66 -41.68
C LYS A 493 1.31 -17.70 -42.41
N ASP A 494 0.06 -18.13 -42.63
CA ASP A 494 -0.90 -17.39 -43.44
C ASP A 494 -2.03 -16.73 -42.62
N GLY A 495 -1.88 -16.61 -41.29
CA GLY A 495 -2.92 -16.00 -40.49
C GLY A 495 -2.80 -16.20 -38.98
N LYS A 496 -3.89 -15.98 -38.28
CA LYS A 496 -4.03 -16.20 -36.84
C LYS A 496 -4.94 -17.41 -36.57
N TYR A 497 -4.53 -18.20 -35.59
CA TYR A 497 -5.22 -19.45 -35.27
C TYR A 497 -5.37 -19.61 -33.76
N THR A 498 -6.45 -20.25 -33.31
CA THR A 498 -6.62 -20.68 -31.93
C THR A 498 -5.85 -21.97 -31.66
N ILE A 499 -5.59 -22.30 -30.39
CA ILE A 499 -4.88 -23.54 -29.99
C ILE A 499 -5.55 -24.79 -30.60
N PRO A 500 -6.89 -24.98 -30.53
CA PRO A 500 -7.54 -26.12 -31.17
C PRO A 500 -7.31 -26.18 -32.69
N GLN A 501 -7.38 -25.05 -33.38
CA GLN A 501 -7.15 -24.98 -34.83
C GLN A 501 -5.71 -25.33 -35.20
N ILE A 502 -4.73 -24.89 -34.42
CA ILE A 502 -3.32 -25.26 -34.62
C ILE A 502 -3.13 -26.75 -34.40
N ALA A 503 -3.72 -27.32 -33.35
CA ALA A 503 -3.62 -28.73 -33.04
C ALA A 503 -4.24 -29.61 -34.16
N GLU A 504 -5.41 -29.22 -34.65
CA GLU A 504 -6.08 -29.93 -35.75
C GLU A 504 -5.27 -29.89 -37.06
N ASN A 505 -4.78 -28.72 -37.45
CA ASN A 505 -4.04 -28.52 -38.69
C ASN A 505 -2.63 -29.11 -38.67
N SER A 506 -1.95 -29.09 -37.53
CA SER A 506 -0.61 -29.69 -37.34
C SER A 506 -0.66 -31.18 -37.03
N LYS A 507 -1.83 -31.72 -36.68
CA LYS A 507 -2.03 -33.10 -36.17
C LYS A 507 -1.27 -33.38 -34.86
N LEU A 508 -0.90 -32.34 -34.14
CA LEU A 508 -0.26 -32.43 -32.84
C LEU A 508 -1.34 -32.45 -31.72
N ASN A 509 -0.98 -33.03 -30.59
CA ASN A 509 -1.84 -32.99 -29.40
C ASN A 509 -2.00 -31.53 -28.89
N SER A 510 -3.23 -31.15 -28.51
CA SER A 510 -3.53 -29.79 -28.02
C SER A 510 -2.70 -29.37 -26.78
N GLU A 511 -2.37 -30.30 -25.88
CA GLU A 511 -1.52 -30.03 -24.71
C GLU A 511 -0.10 -29.67 -25.16
N LEU A 512 0.41 -30.40 -26.15
CA LEU A 512 1.71 -30.16 -26.75
C LEU A 512 1.77 -28.81 -27.45
N VAL A 513 0.75 -28.52 -28.28
CA VAL A 513 0.61 -27.21 -28.94
C VAL A 513 0.55 -26.10 -27.90
N THR A 514 -0.22 -26.26 -26.83
CA THR A 514 -0.32 -25.27 -25.75
C THR A 514 1.04 -25.01 -25.13
N TYR A 515 1.76 -26.07 -24.75
CA TYR A 515 3.08 -25.95 -24.11
C TYR A 515 4.08 -25.19 -25.01
N HIS A 516 4.18 -25.61 -26.27
CA HIS A 516 5.13 -24.99 -27.19
C HIS A 516 4.72 -23.57 -27.58
N LEU A 517 3.44 -23.30 -27.76
CA LEU A 517 2.92 -21.99 -28.11
C LEU A 517 3.17 -20.98 -26.96
N MET A 518 2.95 -21.40 -25.70
CA MET A 518 3.28 -20.57 -24.54
C MET A 518 4.78 -20.32 -24.44
N THR A 519 5.60 -21.31 -24.75
CA THR A 519 7.06 -21.17 -24.80
C THR A 519 7.49 -20.19 -25.91
N MET A 520 6.95 -20.35 -27.11
CA MET A 520 7.22 -19.46 -28.25
C MET A 520 6.76 -18.01 -27.96
N ASN A 521 5.61 -17.85 -27.30
CA ASN A 521 5.12 -16.53 -26.87
C ASN A 521 6.07 -15.88 -25.84
N LYS A 522 6.59 -16.67 -24.90
CA LYS A 522 7.59 -16.20 -23.93
C LYS A 522 8.87 -15.69 -24.59
N TYR A 523 9.28 -16.30 -25.69
CA TYR A 523 10.45 -15.87 -26.47
C TYR A 523 10.12 -14.86 -27.57
N GLY A 524 8.88 -14.39 -27.65
CA GLY A 524 8.47 -13.39 -28.63
C GLY A 524 8.39 -13.90 -30.08
N ILE A 525 8.37 -15.22 -30.29
CA ILE A 525 8.26 -15.83 -31.63
C ILE A 525 6.82 -15.77 -32.14
N VAL A 526 5.85 -15.92 -31.24
CA VAL A 526 4.43 -15.74 -31.52
C VAL A 526 3.82 -14.75 -30.55
N VAL A 527 2.75 -14.08 -30.96
CA VAL A 527 2.02 -13.11 -30.14
C VAL A 527 0.52 -13.38 -30.16
N PRO A 528 -0.20 -13.12 -29.06
CA PRO A 528 -1.66 -13.19 -29.07
C PRO A 528 -2.24 -12.05 -29.91
N ASP A 529 -3.25 -12.35 -30.74
CA ASP A 529 -3.90 -11.40 -31.65
C ASP A 529 -5.44 -11.48 -31.59
N GLY A 530 -5.98 -11.09 -30.45
CA GLY A 530 -7.42 -11.10 -30.16
C GLY A 530 -7.94 -12.41 -29.58
N MET A 531 -9.23 -12.48 -29.35
CA MET A 531 -9.92 -13.64 -28.76
C MET A 531 -11.12 -14.02 -29.62
N ASP A 532 -11.39 -15.32 -29.73
CA ASP A 532 -12.61 -15.82 -30.32
C ASP A 532 -13.81 -15.57 -29.42
N ASP A 533 -14.82 -14.87 -29.93
CA ASP A 533 -16.01 -14.48 -29.16
C ASP A 533 -16.95 -15.65 -28.85
N LYS A 534 -16.82 -16.79 -29.55
CA LYS A 534 -17.69 -17.95 -29.38
C LYS A 534 -17.11 -19.01 -28.45
N GLU A 535 -15.82 -19.33 -28.61
CA GLU A 535 -15.17 -20.43 -27.90
C GLU A 535 -14.23 -19.94 -26.77
N MET A 536 -14.03 -18.62 -26.64
CA MET A 536 -13.22 -18.00 -25.60
C MET A 536 -11.71 -18.36 -25.67
N TYR A 537 -11.21 -18.77 -26.85
CA TYR A 537 -9.78 -19.01 -27.07
C TYR A 537 -9.09 -17.78 -27.64
N TYR A 538 -7.81 -17.58 -27.26
CA TYR A 538 -6.98 -16.57 -27.91
C TYR A 538 -6.53 -17.04 -29.28
N TYR A 539 -6.53 -16.10 -30.25
CA TYR A 539 -5.81 -16.26 -31.52
C TYR A 539 -4.34 -15.93 -31.30
N TYR A 540 -3.48 -16.69 -31.98
CA TYR A 540 -2.03 -16.45 -32.00
C TYR A 540 -1.59 -16.30 -33.46
N LYS A 541 -0.58 -15.43 -33.67
CA LYS A 541 0.10 -15.25 -34.95
C LYS A 541 1.61 -15.20 -34.77
N GLU A 542 2.35 -15.44 -35.84
CA GLU A 542 3.79 -15.26 -35.86
C GLU A 542 4.15 -13.78 -35.64
N ASN A 543 5.20 -13.52 -34.91
CA ASN A 543 5.65 -12.15 -34.65
C ASN A 543 6.58 -11.69 -35.78
N GLU A 544 6.12 -10.78 -36.61
CA GLU A 544 6.86 -10.24 -37.75
C GLU A 544 8.15 -9.50 -37.37
N ASP A 545 8.26 -9.06 -36.11
CA ASP A 545 9.42 -8.34 -35.57
C ASP A 545 10.51 -9.28 -34.99
N SER A 546 10.36 -10.60 -35.13
CA SER A 546 11.26 -11.59 -34.52
C SER A 546 12.41 -12.07 -35.42
N HIS A 547 12.67 -11.38 -36.54
CA HIS A 547 13.80 -11.68 -37.46
C HIS A 547 14.98 -10.76 -37.31
#